data_636904fb6e843ad0727d59f29eac8ec8
#
_entry.id   636904fb6e843ad0727d59f29eac8ec8
#
_cell.length_a   1.000
_cell.length_b   1.000
_cell.length_c   1.000
_cell.angle_alpha   90.00
_cell.angle_beta   90.00
_cell.angle_gamma   90.00
#
_symmetry.space_group_name_H-M   'P 1'
#
loop_
_entity.id
_entity.type
_entity.pdbx_description
1 polymer ?
#
loop_
_entity_poly.entity_id
_entity_poly.type
_entity_poly.pdbx_seq_one_letter_code
_entity_poly.pdbx_strand_id
1 'polypeptide(L)'
;MRICIYDNDKYSGRFERRTYMRWFQSFPSAVQFPSASLETRDTLLRDCELCFNAKQTSESYSSGSTFFLRASETPKCTLERLAREIFEHHTQSLTNMDRGSSGAEWWVLRIDPHDDVGFHWDRDYGLEEKGELKYPLLGTVTYISAVGGATIVTGLQGAEGRPRDIDGDEFNEYAVSRVLPYKHIAFRGDLLHGAPSDIYEDQGEDE
;
A
#
# COMPACT_ATOMS: atom_id res chain seq x y z
N MET A 1 2.38 3.11 6.45
CA MET A 1 2.76 1.73 6.07
C MET A 1 2.03 1.33 4.81
N ARG A 2 2.73 0.77 3.84
CA ARG A 2 2.15 0.24 2.60
C ARG A 2 2.22 -1.28 2.60
N ILE A 3 1.23 -1.90 2.00
CA ILE A 3 1.18 -3.36 1.84
C ILE A 3 0.63 -3.66 0.45
N CYS A 4 1.35 -4.49 -0.29
CA CYS A 4 0.91 -5.10 -1.52
C CYS A 4 0.58 -6.57 -1.29
N ILE A 5 -0.61 -6.97 -1.68
CA ILE A 5 -1.06 -8.37 -1.57
C ILE A 5 -0.84 -9.05 -2.91
N TYR A 6 -0.03 -10.10 -2.91
CA TYR A 6 0.24 -10.92 -4.09
C TYR A 6 -0.44 -12.27 -3.99
N ASP A 7 -1.07 -12.66 -5.08
CA ASP A 7 -1.47 -14.01 -5.35
C ASP A 7 -0.48 -14.62 -6.35
N ASN A 8 0.31 -15.56 -5.89
CA ASN A 8 1.36 -16.17 -6.71
C ASN A 8 0.88 -17.38 -7.50
N ASP A 9 -0.42 -17.64 -7.57
CA ASP A 9 -0.93 -18.69 -8.43
C ASP A 9 -0.60 -18.38 -9.90
N LYS A 10 0.21 -19.24 -10.52
CA LYS A 10 0.64 -19.12 -11.93
C LYS A 10 -0.49 -19.30 -12.93
N TYR A 11 -1.65 -19.71 -12.47
CA TYR A 11 -2.85 -19.92 -13.28
C TYR A 11 -3.88 -18.82 -13.08
N SER A 12 -3.49 -17.57 -13.21
CA SER A 12 -4.48 -16.51 -13.36
C SER A 12 -5.10 -16.56 -14.77
N GLY A 13 -5.80 -17.64 -15.06
CA GLY A 13 -6.90 -17.56 -15.99
C GLY A 13 -7.76 -16.42 -15.48
N ARG A 14 -7.87 -15.33 -16.26
CA ARG A 14 -8.69 -14.15 -16.07
C ARG A 14 -9.58 -14.27 -14.82
N PHE A 15 -9.00 -14.00 -13.66
CA PHE A 15 -9.81 -13.74 -12.49
C PHE A 15 -10.83 -12.72 -12.94
N GLU A 16 -12.12 -13.02 -12.80
CA GLU A 16 -13.16 -12.03 -13.07
C GLU A 16 -12.99 -10.90 -12.05
N ARG A 17 -12.01 -10.04 -12.30
CA ARG A 17 -11.64 -8.86 -11.49
C ARG A 17 -12.82 -7.92 -11.27
N ARG A 18 -13.95 -8.18 -11.97
CA ARG A 18 -15.14 -7.32 -11.96
C ARG A 18 -16.06 -7.50 -10.76
N THR A 19 -15.99 -8.60 -10.03
CA THR A 19 -17.04 -8.93 -9.04
C THR A 19 -16.68 -8.60 -7.59
N TYR A 20 -15.41 -8.43 -7.23
CA TYR A 20 -15.00 -8.43 -5.81
C TYR A 20 -14.53 -7.09 -5.23
N MET A 21 -14.18 -6.08 -6.00
CA MET A 21 -13.81 -4.79 -5.45
C MET A 21 -14.26 -3.61 -6.29
N ARG A 22 -14.85 -2.62 -5.63
CA ARG A 22 -14.78 -1.25 -6.12
C ARG A 22 -13.29 -0.93 -6.25
N TRP A 23 -12.90 -0.21 -7.30
CA TRP A 23 -11.52 0.11 -7.60
C TRP A 23 -10.77 0.80 -6.45
N PHE A 24 -11.52 1.46 -5.54
CA PHE A 24 -11.01 2.11 -4.34
C PHE A 24 -11.97 1.90 -3.15
N GLN A 25 -11.41 1.62 -1.98
CA GLN A 25 -12.13 1.52 -0.72
C GLN A 25 -11.39 2.31 0.36
N SER A 26 -12.12 3.06 1.17
CA SER A 26 -11.58 3.77 2.32
C SER A 26 -12.27 3.28 3.60
N PHE A 27 -11.49 2.94 4.58
CA PHE A 27 -11.90 2.43 5.88
C PHE A 27 -11.46 3.40 6.97
N PRO A 28 -12.20 4.50 7.23
CA PRO A 28 -11.87 5.41 8.31
C PRO A 28 -12.04 4.66 9.64
N SER A 29 -10.96 4.43 10.35
CA SER A 29 -10.90 3.69 11.63
C SER A 29 -11.41 2.25 11.63
N ALA A 30 -11.70 1.63 10.50
CA ALA A 30 -12.42 0.37 10.43
C ALA A 30 -11.53 -0.87 10.32
N VAL A 31 -10.25 -0.75 10.09
CA VAL A 31 -9.32 -1.79 10.54
C VAL A 31 -9.17 -1.57 12.03
N GLN A 32 -10.16 -2.03 12.81
CA GLN A 32 -9.98 -2.20 14.22
C GLN A 32 -8.88 -3.25 14.35
N PHE A 33 -7.66 -2.75 14.59
CA PHE A 33 -6.64 -3.63 15.13
C PHE A 33 -7.26 -4.23 16.38
N PRO A 34 -7.38 -5.55 16.50
CA PRO A 34 -8.08 -6.18 17.63
C PRO A 34 -7.56 -5.72 18.98
N SER A 35 -6.41 -5.10 19.00
CA SER A 35 -5.74 -4.58 20.20
C SER A 35 -5.25 -3.12 20.01
N ALA A 36 -6.08 -2.24 19.46
CA ALA A 36 -5.75 -0.80 19.32
C ALA A 36 -5.70 -0.07 20.67
N SER A 37 -4.98 -0.62 21.64
CA SER A 37 -4.54 0.11 22.82
C SER A 37 -3.54 1.20 22.43
N LEU A 38 -3.44 2.27 23.22
CA LEU A 38 -2.39 3.27 23.05
C LEU A 38 -0.99 2.64 22.99
N GLU A 39 -0.74 1.62 23.78
CA GLU A 39 0.51 0.85 23.79
C GLU A 39 0.83 0.19 22.44
N THR A 40 -0.18 -0.34 21.74
CA THR A 40 0.00 -0.91 20.40
C THR A 40 0.37 0.17 19.39
N ARG A 41 -0.22 1.35 19.50
CA ARG A 41 0.05 2.50 18.62
C ARG A 41 1.47 3.01 18.78
N ASP A 42 1.91 3.20 20.02
CA ASP A 42 3.27 3.64 20.34
C ASP A 42 4.29 2.61 19.88
N THR A 43 3.98 1.33 20.02
CA THR A 43 4.84 0.25 19.53
C THR A 43 4.93 0.26 18.00
N LEU A 44 3.83 0.47 17.28
CA LEU A 44 3.85 0.57 15.82
C LEU A 44 4.69 1.76 15.35
N LEU A 45 4.54 2.93 15.95
CA LEU A 45 5.35 4.11 15.61
C LEU A 45 6.84 3.85 15.86
N ARG A 46 7.19 3.29 17.01
CA ARG A 46 8.58 2.93 17.33
C ARG A 46 9.14 1.89 16.36
N ASP A 47 8.37 0.87 16.00
CA ASP A 47 8.80 -0.16 15.06
C ASP A 47 8.97 0.43 13.64
N CYS A 48 8.16 1.43 13.26
CA CYS A 48 8.35 2.20 12.04
C CYS A 48 9.68 2.97 12.06
N GLU A 49 9.98 3.67 13.15
CA GLU A 49 11.24 4.41 13.32
C GLU A 49 12.46 3.50 13.23
N LEU A 50 12.40 2.31 13.83
CA LEU A 50 13.48 1.32 13.74
C LEU A 50 13.73 0.85 12.29
N CYS A 51 12.68 0.68 11.50
CA CYS A 51 12.81 0.33 10.07
C CYS A 51 13.51 1.44 9.27
N PHE A 52 13.35 2.71 9.66
CA PHE A 52 14.00 3.85 9.00
C PHE A 52 15.45 4.06 9.41
N ASN A 53 15.76 3.90 10.69
CA ASN A 53 17.13 4.14 11.21
C ASN A 53 18.18 3.20 10.58
N ALA A 54 17.76 2.15 9.91
CA ALA A 54 18.64 1.23 9.20
C ALA A 54 19.02 1.68 7.78
N LYS A 55 18.47 2.79 7.26
CA LYS A 55 18.67 3.21 5.86
C LYS A 55 19.38 4.55 5.75
N GLN A 56 20.46 4.61 4.94
CA GLN A 56 21.03 5.87 4.47
C GLN A 56 20.20 6.34 3.27
N THR A 57 19.62 7.54 3.38
CA THR A 57 18.73 8.09 2.35
C THR A 57 19.46 9.08 1.46
N SER A 58 19.43 8.84 0.15
CA SER A 58 19.75 9.82 -0.89
C SER A 58 18.51 10.19 -1.72
N GLU A 59 17.34 9.72 -1.30
CA GLU A 59 16.06 9.90 -2.01
C GLU A 59 15.24 11.02 -1.38
N SER A 60 14.35 11.64 -2.14
CA SER A 60 13.48 12.75 -1.71
C SER A 60 12.44 12.33 -0.67
N TYR A 61 12.21 11.06 -0.49
CA TYR A 61 11.42 10.48 0.61
C TYR A 61 12.12 9.25 1.17
N SER A 62 11.87 8.95 2.45
CA SER A 62 12.45 7.77 3.09
C SER A 62 11.54 6.57 2.98
N SER A 63 11.93 5.60 2.18
CA SER A 63 11.32 4.27 2.20
C SER A 63 12.21 3.29 2.96
N GLY A 64 11.62 2.49 3.83
CA GLY A 64 12.29 1.35 4.44
C GLY A 64 12.56 0.24 3.42
N SER A 65 13.29 -0.79 3.83
CA SER A 65 13.39 -2.02 3.04
C SER A 65 12.01 -2.65 2.86
N THR A 66 11.78 -3.30 1.74
CA THR A 66 10.59 -4.13 1.55
C THR A 66 10.77 -5.50 2.17
N PHE A 67 9.72 -6.03 2.76
CA PHE A 67 9.69 -7.32 3.41
C PHE A 67 8.49 -8.11 2.89
N PHE A 68 8.64 -9.42 2.74
CA PHE A 68 7.56 -10.29 2.33
C PHE A 68 7.19 -11.26 3.44
N LEU A 69 5.92 -11.24 3.87
CA LEU A 69 5.36 -12.19 4.82
C LEU A 69 4.43 -13.15 4.08
N ARG A 70 4.81 -14.42 4.00
CA ARG A 70 3.94 -15.46 3.42
C ARG A 70 2.69 -15.67 4.26
N ALA A 71 1.57 -15.99 3.62
CA ALA A 71 0.33 -16.30 4.32
C ALA A 71 0.44 -17.50 5.30
N SER A 72 1.43 -18.36 5.12
CA SER A 72 1.71 -19.51 6.01
C SER A 72 2.71 -19.21 7.14
N GLU A 73 3.41 -18.06 7.12
CA GLU A 73 4.45 -17.72 8.09
C GLU A 73 3.87 -17.06 9.34
N THR A 74 4.48 -17.29 10.48
CA THR A 74 4.11 -16.61 11.73
C THR A 74 4.75 -15.24 11.81
N PRO A 75 3.99 -14.16 12.05
CA PRO A 75 4.54 -12.82 12.23
C PRO A 75 5.54 -12.74 13.39
N LYS A 76 6.66 -12.06 13.19
CA LYS A 76 7.77 -11.93 14.15
C LYS A 76 7.80 -10.59 14.88
N CYS A 77 7.16 -9.57 14.33
CA CYS A 77 7.11 -8.23 14.90
C CYS A 77 5.71 -7.60 14.75
N THR A 78 5.51 -6.42 15.30
CA THR A 78 4.21 -5.73 15.29
C THR A 78 3.79 -5.34 13.87
N LEU A 79 4.73 -4.90 13.03
CA LEU A 79 4.45 -4.55 11.64
C LEU A 79 4.05 -5.79 10.81
N GLU A 80 4.68 -6.94 11.02
CA GLU A 80 4.26 -8.19 10.37
C GLU A 80 2.89 -8.67 10.86
N ARG A 81 2.55 -8.48 12.15
CA ARG A 81 1.20 -8.75 12.63
C ARG A 81 0.17 -7.88 11.94
N LEU A 82 0.45 -6.58 11.80
CA LEU A 82 -0.41 -5.67 11.05
C LEU A 82 -0.53 -6.09 9.57
N ALA A 83 0.57 -6.46 8.92
CA ALA A 83 0.56 -6.95 7.55
C ALA A 83 -0.30 -8.21 7.40
N ARG A 84 -0.22 -9.14 8.36
CA ARG A 84 -1.05 -10.34 8.41
C ARG A 84 -2.53 -10.01 8.58
N GLU A 85 -2.89 -9.12 9.50
CA GLU A 85 -4.28 -8.72 9.74
C GLU A 85 -4.89 -8.08 8.49
N ILE A 86 -4.15 -7.20 7.81
CA ILE A 86 -4.59 -6.58 6.55
C ILE A 86 -4.73 -7.63 5.44
N PHE A 87 -3.77 -8.54 5.31
CA PHE A 87 -3.84 -9.63 4.36
C PHE A 87 -5.10 -10.47 4.59
N GLU A 88 -5.34 -10.95 5.81
CA GLU A 88 -6.51 -11.76 6.15
C GLU A 88 -7.81 -10.99 5.93
N HIS A 89 -7.87 -9.70 6.33
CA HIS A 89 -9.05 -8.87 6.13
C HIS A 89 -9.49 -8.82 4.66
N HIS A 90 -8.53 -8.64 3.75
CA HIS A 90 -8.84 -8.49 2.33
C HIS A 90 -8.95 -9.82 1.56
N THR A 91 -8.43 -10.91 2.10
CA THR A 91 -8.38 -12.19 1.38
C THR A 91 -9.25 -13.28 1.98
N GLN A 92 -9.87 -13.07 3.15
CA GLN A 92 -10.69 -14.08 3.82
C GLN A 92 -11.85 -14.63 2.98
N SER A 93 -12.39 -13.80 2.08
CA SER A 93 -13.49 -14.20 1.17
C SER A 93 -13.00 -14.82 -0.15
N LEU A 94 -11.70 -14.84 -0.40
CA LEU A 94 -11.12 -15.37 -1.63
C LEU A 94 -10.88 -16.88 -1.47
N THR A 95 -11.77 -17.67 -2.03
CA THR A 95 -11.73 -19.16 -1.89
C THR A 95 -10.67 -19.82 -2.76
N ASN A 96 -10.21 -19.14 -3.82
CA ASN A 96 -9.29 -19.71 -4.82
C ASN A 96 -7.85 -19.23 -4.67
N MET A 97 -7.53 -18.52 -3.59
CA MET A 97 -6.16 -18.03 -3.33
C MET A 97 -5.28 -19.17 -2.81
N ASP A 98 -4.15 -19.42 -3.46
CA ASP A 98 -3.13 -20.32 -2.91
C ASP A 98 -2.38 -19.64 -1.75
N ARG A 99 -2.78 -19.94 -0.54
CA ARG A 99 -2.15 -19.39 0.68
C ARG A 99 -0.72 -19.87 0.90
N GLY A 100 -0.29 -20.94 0.23
CA GLY A 100 1.08 -21.44 0.33
C GLY A 100 2.09 -20.54 -0.37
N SER A 101 1.69 -19.94 -1.48
CA SER A 101 2.53 -19.06 -2.31
C SER A 101 2.17 -17.59 -2.20
N SER A 102 0.98 -17.24 -1.69
CA SER A 102 0.52 -15.86 -1.51
C SER A 102 1.05 -15.22 -0.23
N GLY A 103 1.02 -13.91 -0.18
CA GLY A 103 1.47 -13.17 0.99
C GLY A 103 1.31 -11.66 0.84
N ALA A 104 1.87 -10.95 1.80
CA ALA A 104 1.91 -9.51 1.87
C ALA A 104 3.36 -9.02 1.76
N GLU A 105 3.67 -8.26 0.73
CA GLU A 105 4.84 -7.42 0.71
C GLU A 105 4.53 -6.14 1.46
N TRP A 106 5.38 -5.73 2.38
CA TRP A 106 5.13 -4.56 3.19
C TRP A 106 6.38 -3.72 3.39
N TRP A 107 6.18 -2.42 3.51
CA TRP A 107 7.22 -1.45 3.83
C TRP A 107 6.63 -0.25 4.56
N VAL A 108 7.49 0.55 5.14
CA VAL A 108 7.11 1.79 5.80
C VAL A 108 7.64 2.96 4.98
N LEU A 109 6.83 3.97 4.80
CA LEU A 109 7.22 5.26 4.25
C LEU A 109 7.16 6.30 5.37
N ARG A 110 8.18 7.12 5.45
CA ARG A 110 8.15 8.39 6.16
C ARG A 110 8.10 9.48 5.09
N ILE A 111 7.02 10.24 5.10
CA ILE A 111 6.76 11.30 4.13
C ILE A 111 6.63 12.58 4.93
N ASP A 112 7.59 13.48 4.76
CA ASP A 112 7.53 14.82 5.32
C ASP A 112 6.66 15.73 4.42
N PRO A 113 6.19 16.90 4.89
CA PRO A 113 5.26 17.75 4.13
C PRO A 113 5.70 18.16 2.72
N HIS A 114 7.00 18.21 2.50
CA HIS A 114 7.60 18.64 1.23
C HIS A 114 8.11 17.47 0.37
N ASP A 115 7.92 16.25 0.86
CA ASP A 115 8.30 15.06 0.09
C ASP A 115 7.28 14.78 -1.00
N ASP A 116 7.77 14.45 -2.18
CA ASP A 116 6.96 14.11 -3.33
C ASP A 116 7.09 12.62 -3.66
N VAL A 117 6.02 11.86 -3.46
CA VAL A 117 5.93 10.51 -3.98
C VAL A 117 5.23 10.55 -5.32
N GLY A 118 6.02 10.57 -6.39
CA GLY A 118 5.54 10.62 -7.76
C GLY A 118 4.54 9.51 -8.08
N PHE A 119 3.72 9.74 -9.11
CA PHE A 119 2.78 8.72 -9.58
C PHE A 119 3.50 7.51 -10.14
N HIS A 120 3.12 6.33 -9.66
CA HIS A 120 3.72 5.05 -10.05
C HIS A 120 2.72 3.91 -9.95
N TRP A 121 3.07 2.77 -10.53
CA TRP A 121 2.42 1.48 -10.29
C TRP A 121 3.31 0.63 -9.40
N ASP A 122 2.72 0.01 -8.39
CA ASP A 122 3.40 -1.05 -7.65
C ASP A 122 3.55 -2.27 -8.56
N ARG A 123 4.71 -2.90 -8.57
CA ARG A 123 5.01 -4.06 -9.41
C ARG A 123 6.14 -4.89 -8.81
N ASP A 124 6.19 -6.14 -9.21
CA ASP A 124 7.30 -7.03 -8.83
C ASP A 124 8.51 -6.70 -9.71
N TYR A 125 9.44 -5.92 -9.17
CA TYR A 125 10.67 -5.51 -9.87
C TYR A 125 11.57 -6.69 -10.21
N GLY A 126 11.58 -7.76 -9.40
CA GLY A 126 12.38 -8.96 -9.68
C GLY A 126 11.84 -9.78 -10.86
N LEU A 127 10.54 -9.69 -11.14
CA LEU A 127 9.93 -10.25 -12.34
C LEU A 127 10.10 -9.31 -13.54
N GLU A 128 10.01 -7.99 -13.32
CA GLU A 128 10.21 -6.99 -14.38
C GLU A 128 11.62 -7.10 -15.00
N GLU A 129 12.67 -7.32 -14.19
CA GLU A 129 14.03 -7.56 -14.68
C GLU A 129 14.13 -8.80 -15.59
N LYS A 130 13.19 -9.72 -15.46
CA LYS A 130 13.07 -10.92 -16.31
C LYS A 130 12.13 -10.74 -17.50
N GLY A 131 11.60 -9.51 -17.68
CA GLY A 131 10.66 -9.18 -18.74
C GLY A 131 9.21 -9.59 -18.44
N GLU A 132 8.89 -9.96 -17.20
CA GLU A 132 7.55 -10.28 -16.74
C GLU A 132 6.97 -9.13 -15.93
N LEU A 133 5.84 -8.59 -16.33
CA LEU A 133 5.16 -7.51 -15.62
C LEU A 133 4.05 -8.08 -14.74
N LYS A 134 4.20 -7.96 -13.41
CA LYS A 134 3.22 -8.44 -12.45
C LYS A 134 2.86 -7.35 -11.45
N TYR A 135 1.56 -7.04 -11.40
CA TYR A 135 0.99 -6.14 -10.42
C TYR A 135 0.48 -6.93 -9.20
N PRO A 136 0.49 -6.33 -7.99
CA PRO A 136 -0.19 -6.93 -6.85
C PRO A 136 -1.70 -7.07 -7.11
N LEU A 137 -2.35 -7.96 -6.41
CA LEU A 137 -3.81 -8.08 -6.39
C LEU A 137 -4.42 -6.80 -5.81
N LEU A 138 -3.83 -6.31 -4.74
CA LEU A 138 -4.23 -5.10 -4.02
C LEU A 138 -3.01 -4.29 -3.60
N GLY A 139 -3.09 -2.97 -3.78
CA GLY A 139 -2.30 -1.98 -3.07
C GLY A 139 -3.08 -1.46 -1.86
N THR A 140 -2.41 -1.26 -0.74
CA THR A 140 -3.02 -0.68 0.45
C THR A 140 -2.14 0.37 1.09
N VAL A 141 -2.74 1.33 1.78
CA VAL A 141 -2.03 2.29 2.63
C VAL A 141 -2.70 2.34 3.99
N THR A 142 -1.91 2.22 5.05
CA THR A 142 -2.36 2.44 6.43
C THR A 142 -1.59 3.62 7.01
N TYR A 143 -2.28 4.68 7.35
CA TYR A 143 -1.69 5.86 7.96
C TYR A 143 -1.46 5.60 9.44
N ILE A 144 -0.21 5.61 9.89
CA ILE A 144 0.14 5.36 11.30
C ILE A 144 0.20 6.68 12.07
N SER A 145 0.60 7.78 11.40
CA SER A 145 0.67 9.13 11.98
C SER A 145 -0.48 10.02 11.52
N ALA A 146 -0.58 11.21 12.11
CA ALA A 146 -1.53 12.25 11.73
C ALA A 146 -1.01 13.17 10.61
N VAL A 147 0.29 13.11 10.31
CA VAL A 147 0.98 14.01 9.39
C VAL A 147 1.46 13.24 8.16
N GLY A 148 1.41 13.87 7.00
CA GLY A 148 1.90 13.32 5.73
C GLY A 148 1.08 13.78 4.53
N GLY A 149 1.53 13.47 3.32
CA GLY A 149 0.82 13.77 2.08
C GLY A 149 -0.42 12.91 1.85
N ALA A 150 -1.43 13.48 1.22
CA ALA A 150 -2.61 12.74 0.78
C ALA A 150 -2.23 11.71 -0.28
N THR A 151 -2.78 10.51 -0.21
CA THR A 151 -2.63 9.52 -1.27
C THR A 151 -3.70 9.74 -2.34
N ILE A 152 -3.26 9.87 -3.59
CA ILE A 152 -4.13 9.89 -4.75
C ILE A 152 -4.07 8.53 -5.44
N VAL A 153 -5.23 8.01 -5.77
CA VAL A 153 -5.38 6.81 -6.60
C VAL A 153 -6.22 7.17 -7.81
N THR A 154 -5.73 6.89 -9.00
CA THR A 154 -6.43 7.18 -10.26
C THR A 154 -7.12 5.94 -10.79
N GLY A 155 -8.09 6.11 -11.71
CA GLY A 155 -8.68 5.01 -12.44
C GLY A 155 -7.78 4.41 -13.53
N LEU A 156 -6.56 4.95 -13.72
CA LEU A 156 -5.65 4.53 -14.77
C LEU A 156 -5.00 3.19 -14.42
N GLN A 157 -5.22 2.21 -15.28
CA GLN A 157 -4.69 0.86 -15.11
C GLN A 157 -3.34 0.69 -15.79
N GLY A 158 -2.42 0.00 -15.12
CA GLY A 158 -1.20 -0.48 -15.76
C GLY A 158 -1.53 -1.44 -16.90
N ALA A 159 -0.83 -1.30 -18.03
CA ALA A 159 -0.98 -2.20 -19.16
C ALA A 159 -0.08 -3.43 -18.98
N GLU A 160 -0.57 -4.62 -19.29
CA GLU A 160 0.28 -5.80 -19.42
C GLU A 160 1.33 -5.54 -20.52
N GLY A 161 2.61 -5.61 -20.16
CA GLY A 161 3.71 -5.64 -21.11
C GLY A 161 4.36 -4.32 -21.52
N ARG A 162 3.85 -3.15 -21.16
CA ARG A 162 4.54 -1.86 -21.38
C ARG A 162 4.09 -0.77 -20.39
N PRO A 163 5.02 0.11 -19.93
CA PRO A 163 4.62 1.37 -19.33
C PRO A 163 3.76 2.13 -20.34
N ARG A 164 2.57 2.57 -19.95
CA ARG A 164 1.79 3.51 -20.76
C ARG A 164 2.44 4.88 -20.63
N ASP A 165 2.71 5.53 -21.76
CA ASP A 165 2.89 6.98 -21.77
C ASP A 165 1.54 7.59 -21.37
N ILE A 166 1.55 8.34 -20.27
CA ILE A 166 0.35 8.98 -19.73
C ILE A 166 0.14 10.27 -20.52
N ASP A 167 -0.82 10.26 -21.43
CA ASP A 167 -1.31 11.51 -22.02
C ASP A 167 -2.22 12.21 -21.01
N GLY A 168 -1.98 13.50 -20.75
CA GLY A 168 -2.56 14.24 -19.62
C GLY A 168 -4.10 14.31 -19.55
N ASP A 169 -4.81 13.87 -20.61
CA ASP A 169 -6.28 13.92 -20.69
C ASP A 169 -6.98 12.60 -20.22
N GLU A 170 -6.23 11.57 -19.80
CA GLU A 170 -6.81 10.27 -19.43
C GLU A 170 -7.29 10.16 -17.97
N PHE A 171 -7.16 11.20 -17.16
CA PHE A 171 -7.58 11.18 -15.75
C PHE A 171 -9.09 11.44 -15.58
N ASN A 172 -9.93 10.45 -15.90
CA ASN A 172 -11.38 10.60 -15.77
C ASN A 172 -11.91 10.33 -14.36
N GLU A 173 -11.19 9.57 -13.55
CA GLU A 173 -11.59 9.21 -12.19
C GLU A 173 -10.39 9.17 -11.27
N TYR A 174 -10.52 9.74 -10.08
CA TYR A 174 -9.50 9.67 -9.03
C TYR A 174 -10.14 9.69 -7.64
N ALA A 175 -9.44 9.15 -6.66
CA ALA A 175 -9.78 9.26 -5.26
C ALA A 175 -8.63 9.90 -4.49
N VAL A 176 -8.94 10.85 -3.62
CA VAL A 176 -7.97 11.47 -2.72
C VAL A 176 -8.23 10.97 -1.31
N SER A 177 -7.23 10.39 -0.70
CA SER A 177 -7.26 9.94 0.68
C SER A 177 -6.39 10.83 1.54
N ARG A 178 -7.02 11.72 2.30
CA ARG A 178 -6.31 12.54 3.30
C ARG A 178 -5.81 11.66 4.45
N VAL A 179 -4.69 12.05 5.03
CA VAL A 179 -4.10 11.38 6.19
C VAL A 179 -5.04 11.53 7.39
N LEU A 180 -5.38 10.43 7.99
CA LEU A 180 -6.03 10.35 9.29
C LEU A 180 -5.38 9.19 10.05
N PRO A 181 -5.00 9.34 11.32
CA PRO A 181 -4.36 8.28 12.07
C PRO A 181 -5.20 6.99 12.03
N TYR A 182 -4.55 5.89 11.70
CA TYR A 182 -5.14 4.53 11.60
C TYR A 182 -6.19 4.35 10.50
N LYS A 183 -6.40 5.34 9.65
CA LYS A 183 -7.17 5.16 8.43
C LYS A 183 -6.45 4.18 7.52
N HIS A 184 -7.21 3.26 6.95
CA HIS A 184 -6.74 2.31 5.97
C HIS A 184 -7.47 2.52 4.64
N ILE A 185 -6.74 2.42 3.54
CA ILE A 185 -7.31 2.42 2.19
C ILE A 185 -6.81 1.20 1.44
N ALA A 186 -7.63 0.70 0.53
CA ALA A 186 -7.28 -0.37 -0.39
C ALA A 186 -7.76 -0.03 -1.80
N PHE A 187 -6.98 -0.42 -2.79
CA PHE A 187 -7.27 -0.22 -4.20
C PHE A 187 -6.69 -1.38 -5.00
N ARG A 188 -7.16 -1.52 -6.23
CA ARG A 188 -6.61 -2.52 -7.14
C ARG A 188 -5.12 -2.25 -7.36
N GLY A 189 -4.30 -3.29 -7.30
CA GLY A 189 -2.85 -3.16 -7.34
C GLY A 189 -2.28 -2.70 -8.68
N ASP A 190 -3.09 -2.75 -9.75
CA ASP A 190 -2.75 -2.28 -11.09
C ASP A 190 -3.15 -0.81 -11.36
N LEU A 191 -3.51 -0.04 -10.32
CA LEU A 191 -3.88 1.37 -10.46
C LEU A 191 -2.69 2.30 -10.20
N LEU A 192 -2.60 3.35 -11.04
CA LEU A 192 -1.63 4.43 -10.88
C LEU A 192 -1.96 5.22 -9.61
N HIS A 193 -0.96 5.45 -8.76
CA HIS A 193 -1.16 6.18 -7.51
C HIS A 193 0.12 6.91 -7.09
N GLY A 194 -0.05 7.90 -6.19
CA GLY A 194 1.05 8.71 -5.66
C GLY A 194 0.63 9.50 -4.42
N ALA A 195 1.57 10.27 -3.88
CA ALA A 195 1.32 11.24 -2.82
C ALA A 195 2.14 12.51 -3.11
N PRO A 196 1.70 13.34 -4.08
CA PRO A 196 2.41 14.54 -4.47
C PRO A 196 2.37 15.59 -3.37
N SER A 197 3.46 16.33 -3.22
CA SER A 197 3.62 17.39 -2.20
C SER A 197 2.65 18.56 -2.38
N ASP A 198 2.23 18.84 -3.61
CA ASP A 198 1.36 19.97 -3.93
C ASP A 198 -0.05 19.89 -3.31
N ILE A 199 -0.42 18.72 -2.75
CA ILE A 199 -1.72 18.49 -2.12
C ILE A 199 -1.60 18.43 -0.59
N TYR A 200 -0.48 18.86 -0.06
CA TYR A 200 -0.33 19.03 1.38
C TYR A 200 -1.15 20.25 1.83
N GLU A 201 -2.21 20.02 2.58
CA GLU A 201 -2.88 21.11 3.31
C GLU A 201 -2.11 21.32 4.62
N ASP A 202 -1.48 22.47 4.74
CA ASP A 202 -1.03 22.98 6.02
C ASP A 202 -2.26 23.05 6.94
N GLN A 203 -2.34 22.14 7.88
CA GLN A 203 -3.33 22.23 8.96
C GLN A 203 -2.79 23.34 9.85
N GLY A 204 -3.11 24.59 9.44
CA GLY A 204 -2.71 25.78 10.19
C GLY A 204 -2.88 25.52 11.67
N GLU A 205 -1.85 25.81 12.43
CA GLU A 205 -1.94 25.88 13.89
C GLU A 205 -3.05 26.87 14.21
N ASP A 206 -4.22 26.34 14.55
CA ASP A 206 -5.28 27.15 15.17
C ASP A 206 -4.69 27.67 16.50
N GLU A 207 -4.37 28.98 16.51
CA GLU A 207 -3.95 29.73 17.68
C GLU A 207 -5.03 29.75 18.80
#